data_a62a006771f5d79ed616907c268a6373
#
_entry.id   a62a006771f5d79ed616907c268a6373
#
_cell.length_a   1.000
_cell.length_b   1.000
_cell.length_c   1.000
_cell.angle_alpha   90.00
_cell.angle_beta   90.00
_cell.angle_gamma   90.00
#
_symmetry.space_group_name_H-M   'P 1'
#
loop_
_entity.id
_entity.type
_entity.pdbx_description
1 polymer ?
#
loop_
_entity_poly.entity_id
_entity_poly.type
_entity_poly.pdbx_seq_one_letter_code
_entity_poly.pdbx_strand_id
1 'polypeptide(L)'
;MIMAIEKDTNKIDTKIMEQCKKAVLDTLGVLNIDPLAIIPFEENPTFNPFVARCIEAAHQRNYISNTFQDKHVVIGAAAAHHAYLFHEGTESHNVPVLSSLLMAFIYFIDDNGFQQQSIAEYGSRLASGRPQLEKGLDDIVAATAELADMYPPITGDFLRLTIQSYVTSNQLERELEGSGKQSKWEVNKDAPFFPTIMKTLTSCATLALLLSFPCNLPATSYIQALVDGVWVHDITSDIMSYYKEAINGEFTRIEQVAQMQGSRGSDVLEDLVKTMTQSHRRVVHVLAASDPSGNLVSCYTRALEGFVVFQALYPRYRIAEFGIFSF
;
A
#
# COMPACT_ATOMS: atom_id res chain seq x y z
N MET A 1 0.03 19.86 14.72
CA MET A 1 1.27 19.83 15.53
C MET A 1 2.12 18.71 14.96
N ILE A 2 2.91 19.05 13.95
CA ILE A 2 3.80 18.12 13.24
C ILE A 2 4.95 17.83 14.21
N MET A 3 5.15 16.57 14.59
CA MET A 3 6.29 16.18 15.40
C MET A 3 7.56 16.47 14.60
N ALA A 4 8.41 17.33 15.15
CA ALA A 4 9.76 17.54 14.64
C ALA A 4 10.56 16.25 14.79
N ILE A 5 10.88 15.62 13.68
CA ILE A 5 11.85 14.52 13.62
C ILE A 5 13.23 15.17 13.78
N GLU A 6 13.94 14.82 14.85
CA GLU A 6 15.33 15.23 15.05
C GLU A 6 16.17 14.78 13.84
N LYS A 7 16.88 15.74 13.28
CA LYS A 7 17.83 15.53 12.18
C LYS A 7 19.08 14.81 12.70
N ASP A 8 19.08 13.49 12.58
CA ASP A 8 20.35 12.75 12.63
C ASP A 8 20.95 12.81 11.21
N THR A 9 21.94 13.69 11.02
CA THR A 9 22.60 13.93 9.75
C THR A 9 23.68 12.86 9.52
N ASN A 10 23.26 11.62 9.28
CA ASN A 10 24.10 10.66 8.58
C ASN A 10 24.28 11.15 7.15
N LYS A 11 25.53 11.23 6.66
CA LYS A 11 25.86 11.59 5.27
C LYS A 11 25.08 10.67 4.33
N ILE A 12 23.98 11.18 3.79
CA ILE A 12 23.21 10.50 2.76
C ILE A 12 24.17 10.26 1.60
N ASP A 13 24.31 9.01 1.16
CA ASP A 13 25.05 8.70 -0.05
C ASP A 13 24.33 9.38 -1.22
N THR A 14 24.89 10.47 -1.70
CA THR A 14 24.33 11.27 -2.80
C THR A 14 24.01 10.40 -4.02
N LYS A 15 24.75 9.32 -4.21
CA LYS A 15 24.53 8.38 -5.30
C LYS A 15 23.24 7.59 -5.13
N ILE A 16 22.92 7.13 -3.92
CA ILE A 16 21.66 6.44 -3.64
C ILE A 16 20.49 7.39 -3.91
N MET A 17 20.58 8.63 -3.41
CA MET A 17 19.57 9.66 -3.65
C MET A 17 19.30 9.88 -5.14
N GLU A 18 20.35 10.05 -5.95
CA GLU A 18 20.19 10.27 -7.39
C GLU A 18 19.61 9.04 -8.12
N GLN A 19 20.00 7.84 -7.71
CA GLN A 19 19.43 6.61 -8.29
C GLN A 19 17.96 6.43 -7.92
N CYS A 20 17.57 6.69 -6.68
CA CYS A 20 16.18 6.69 -6.24
C CYS A 20 15.36 7.75 -6.98
N LYS A 21 15.88 8.99 -7.06
CA LYS A 21 15.24 10.06 -7.82
C LYS A 21 14.99 9.67 -9.27
N LYS A 22 16.00 9.08 -9.94
CA LYS A 22 15.86 8.61 -11.31
C LYS A 22 14.76 7.54 -11.41
N ALA A 23 14.75 6.53 -10.53
CA ALA A 23 13.75 5.47 -10.56
C ALA A 23 12.32 6.00 -10.33
N VAL A 24 12.16 6.98 -9.43
CA VAL A 24 10.88 7.66 -9.21
C VAL A 24 10.44 8.41 -10.47
N LEU A 25 11.32 9.21 -11.09
CA LEU A 25 11.01 9.95 -12.32
C LEU A 25 10.66 8.99 -13.48
N ASP A 26 11.40 7.91 -13.64
CA ASP A 26 11.11 6.89 -14.65
C ASP A 26 9.73 6.24 -14.39
N THR A 27 9.37 5.97 -13.13
CA THR A 27 8.05 5.45 -12.74
C THR A 27 6.94 6.44 -13.07
N LEU A 28 7.10 7.72 -12.69
CA LEU A 28 6.13 8.77 -13.04
C LEU A 28 5.95 8.89 -14.55
N GLY A 29 7.05 8.83 -15.31
CA GLY A 29 7.01 8.85 -16.77
C GLY A 29 6.27 7.67 -17.40
N VAL A 30 6.46 6.45 -16.88
CA VAL A 30 5.72 5.25 -17.34
C VAL A 30 4.22 5.38 -17.09
N LEU A 31 3.83 5.99 -15.99
CA LEU A 31 2.44 6.18 -15.59
C LEU A 31 1.81 7.45 -16.16
N ASN A 32 2.57 8.25 -16.94
CA ASN A 32 2.17 9.55 -17.48
C ASN A 32 1.75 10.56 -16.39
N ILE A 33 2.37 10.51 -15.22
CA ILE A 33 2.13 11.44 -14.12
C ILE A 33 3.11 12.61 -14.25
N ASP A 34 2.58 13.81 -14.44
CA ASP A 34 3.39 15.03 -14.39
C ASP A 34 3.67 15.42 -12.93
N PRO A 35 4.93 15.37 -12.47
CA PRO A 35 5.25 15.72 -11.10
C PRO A 35 4.91 17.17 -10.75
N LEU A 36 4.88 18.07 -11.73
CA LEU A 36 4.53 19.49 -11.52
C LEU A 36 3.02 19.72 -11.43
N ALA A 37 2.21 18.76 -11.84
CA ALA A 37 0.75 18.81 -11.71
C ALA A 37 0.24 18.21 -10.39
N ILE A 38 1.11 17.62 -9.57
CA ILE A 38 0.72 17.06 -8.26
C ILE A 38 0.42 18.20 -7.30
N ILE A 39 -0.80 18.20 -6.76
CA ILE A 39 -1.29 19.22 -5.82
C ILE A 39 -1.17 18.68 -4.39
N PRO A 40 -0.53 19.42 -3.45
CA PRO A 40 -0.50 19.06 -2.03
C PRO A 40 -1.88 18.78 -1.45
N PHE A 41 -1.96 17.89 -0.46
CA PHE A 41 -3.23 17.54 0.18
C PHE A 41 -3.97 18.78 0.71
N GLU A 42 -3.26 19.72 1.31
CA GLU A 42 -3.82 20.94 1.91
C GLU A 42 -4.44 21.87 0.86
N GLU A 43 -3.96 21.82 -0.37
CA GLU A 43 -4.44 22.64 -1.49
C GLU A 43 -5.57 21.96 -2.27
N ASN A 44 -5.78 20.64 -2.06
CA ASN A 44 -6.83 19.91 -2.73
C ASN A 44 -8.19 20.17 -2.04
N PRO A 45 -9.16 20.82 -2.72
CA PRO A 45 -10.41 21.24 -2.08
C PRO A 45 -11.29 20.07 -1.63
N THR A 46 -11.08 18.87 -2.18
CA THR A 46 -11.87 17.68 -1.81
C THR A 46 -11.26 16.88 -0.67
N PHE A 47 -10.00 17.12 -0.30
CA PHE A 47 -9.30 16.33 0.69
C PHE A 47 -9.84 16.52 2.11
N ASN A 48 -9.90 17.76 2.60
CA ASN A 48 -10.36 18.03 3.98
C ASN A 48 -11.81 17.57 4.22
N PRO A 49 -12.79 17.81 3.31
CA PRO A 49 -14.14 17.25 3.46
C PRO A 49 -14.15 15.71 3.47
N PHE A 50 -13.29 15.07 2.69
CA PHE A 50 -13.19 13.61 2.68
C PHE A 50 -12.61 13.07 3.99
N VAL A 51 -11.53 13.67 4.51
CA VAL A 51 -10.96 13.33 5.83
C VAL A 51 -11.99 13.47 6.93
N ALA A 52 -12.76 14.56 6.95
CA ALA A 52 -13.80 14.77 7.96
C ALA A 52 -14.85 13.66 7.94
N ARG A 53 -15.30 13.21 6.76
CA ARG A 53 -16.22 12.07 6.61
C ARG A 53 -15.61 10.76 7.12
N CYS A 54 -14.32 10.51 6.84
CA CYS A 54 -13.64 9.31 7.33
C CYS A 54 -13.53 9.30 8.86
N ILE A 55 -13.17 10.43 9.47
CA ILE A 55 -13.11 10.57 10.93
C ILE A 55 -14.50 10.38 11.55
N GLU A 56 -15.53 11.04 11.01
CA GLU A 56 -16.90 10.86 11.48
C GLU A 56 -17.33 9.40 11.39
N ALA A 57 -17.06 8.72 10.27
CA ALA A 57 -17.38 7.31 10.08
C ALA A 57 -16.65 6.40 11.08
N ALA A 58 -15.40 6.71 11.44
CA ALA A 58 -14.64 5.98 12.45
C ALA A 58 -15.26 6.16 13.85
N HIS A 59 -15.66 7.38 14.21
CA HIS A 59 -16.34 7.66 15.47
C HIS A 59 -17.70 6.95 15.56
N GLN A 60 -18.53 7.03 14.51
CA GLN A 60 -19.84 6.37 14.45
C GLN A 60 -19.74 4.85 14.62
N ARG A 61 -18.67 4.23 14.14
CA ARG A 61 -18.37 2.80 14.30
C ARG A 61 -17.65 2.48 15.60
N ASN A 62 -17.34 3.48 16.41
CA ASN A 62 -16.59 3.33 17.65
C ASN A 62 -15.19 2.69 17.44
N TYR A 63 -14.52 2.99 16.33
CA TYR A 63 -13.17 2.51 16.04
C TYR A 63 -12.09 3.29 16.79
N ILE A 64 -12.36 4.56 17.11
CA ILE A 64 -11.40 5.43 17.81
C ILE A 64 -11.18 4.96 19.24
N SER A 65 -9.93 4.91 19.66
CA SER A 65 -9.48 4.45 20.97
C SER A 65 -8.29 5.28 21.46
N ASN A 66 -7.74 4.92 22.63
CA ASN A 66 -6.52 5.56 23.13
C ASN A 66 -5.28 5.29 22.25
N THR A 67 -5.26 4.18 21.52
CA THR A 67 -4.16 3.78 20.64
C THR A 67 -4.43 4.13 19.20
N PHE A 68 -5.62 3.83 18.67
CA PHE A 68 -6.03 4.18 17.32
C PHE A 68 -6.83 5.49 17.34
N GLN A 69 -6.26 6.56 16.80
CA GLN A 69 -6.73 7.94 16.90
C GLN A 69 -7.02 8.53 15.52
N ASP A 70 -7.70 9.70 15.48
CA ASP A 70 -8.04 10.44 14.25
C ASP A 70 -6.82 10.62 13.30
N LYS A 71 -5.62 10.83 13.85
CA LYS A 71 -4.39 10.95 13.05
C LYS A 71 -4.12 9.72 12.17
N HIS A 72 -4.49 8.52 12.62
CA HIS A 72 -4.32 7.29 11.84
C HIS A 72 -5.37 7.23 10.72
N VAL A 73 -6.59 7.72 11.00
CA VAL A 73 -7.65 7.85 9.98
C VAL A 73 -7.23 8.84 8.88
N VAL A 74 -6.56 9.93 9.24
CA VAL A 74 -6.01 10.90 8.27
C VAL A 74 -5.03 10.24 7.30
N ILE A 75 -4.15 9.35 7.79
CA ILE A 75 -3.22 8.59 6.94
C ILE A 75 -3.98 7.69 5.95
N GLY A 76 -4.95 6.94 6.43
CA GLY A 76 -5.77 6.08 5.59
C GLY A 76 -6.60 6.87 4.58
N ALA A 77 -7.13 8.03 4.99
CA ALA A 77 -7.83 8.93 4.09
C ALA A 77 -6.91 9.49 3.00
N ALA A 78 -5.68 9.86 3.33
CA ALA A 78 -4.70 10.31 2.36
C ALA A 78 -4.36 9.20 1.34
N ALA A 79 -4.19 7.96 1.80
CA ALA A 79 -3.91 6.82 0.94
C ALA A 79 -5.08 6.48 -0.01
N ALA A 80 -6.32 6.65 0.45
CA ALA A 80 -7.51 6.29 -0.33
C ALA A 80 -8.07 7.43 -1.18
N HIS A 81 -7.79 8.70 -0.82
CA HIS A 81 -8.39 9.87 -1.45
C HIS A 81 -8.20 9.89 -2.97
N HIS A 82 -6.98 9.94 -3.44
CA HIS A 82 -6.72 10.00 -4.88
C HIS A 82 -7.02 8.67 -5.58
N ALA A 83 -6.83 7.54 -4.88
CA ALA A 83 -6.97 6.23 -5.49
C ALA A 83 -8.43 5.79 -5.71
N TYR A 84 -9.38 6.21 -4.83
CA TYR A 84 -10.71 5.61 -4.81
C TYR A 84 -11.87 6.60 -4.86
N LEU A 85 -11.63 7.92 -4.85
CA LEU A 85 -12.70 8.92 -4.91
C LEU A 85 -13.57 8.83 -6.18
N PHE A 86 -13.08 8.22 -7.26
CA PHE A 86 -13.87 8.03 -8.46
C PHE A 86 -15.07 7.09 -8.27
N HIS A 87 -15.15 6.36 -7.15
CA HIS A 87 -16.35 5.61 -6.76
C HIS A 87 -17.45 6.51 -6.17
N GLU A 88 -17.18 7.79 -5.87
CA GLU A 88 -18.20 8.73 -5.41
C GLU A 88 -19.22 9.02 -6.52
N GLY A 89 -20.50 9.12 -6.14
CA GLY A 89 -21.60 9.33 -7.09
C GLY A 89 -22.21 8.04 -7.66
N THR A 90 -21.67 6.87 -7.31
CA THR A 90 -22.27 5.56 -7.59
C THR A 90 -23.07 5.07 -6.38
N GLU A 91 -23.78 3.93 -6.49
CA GLU A 91 -24.41 3.24 -5.35
C GLU A 91 -23.44 2.87 -4.21
N SER A 92 -22.15 3.08 -4.43
CA SER A 92 -21.01 2.69 -3.59
C SER A 92 -20.40 3.86 -2.79
N HIS A 93 -21.16 4.86 -2.38
CA HIS A 93 -20.64 6.06 -1.66
C HIS A 93 -19.75 5.76 -0.45
N ASN A 94 -19.91 4.57 0.17
CA ASN A 94 -19.12 4.17 1.33
C ASN A 94 -17.80 3.47 1.00
N VAL A 95 -17.58 3.02 -0.24
CA VAL A 95 -16.35 2.30 -0.61
C VAL A 95 -15.09 3.13 -0.33
N PRO A 96 -14.97 4.41 -0.73
CA PRO A 96 -13.79 5.21 -0.42
C PRO A 96 -13.56 5.38 1.09
N VAL A 97 -14.64 5.58 1.87
CA VAL A 97 -14.56 5.76 3.32
C VAL A 97 -14.10 4.47 4.00
N LEU A 98 -14.71 3.33 3.67
CA LEU A 98 -14.31 2.02 4.23
C LEU A 98 -12.90 1.63 3.81
N SER A 99 -12.52 1.90 2.55
CA SER A 99 -11.14 1.72 2.09
C SER A 99 -10.16 2.56 2.90
N SER A 100 -10.50 3.81 3.22
CA SER A 100 -9.70 4.67 4.09
C SER A 100 -9.53 4.11 5.49
N LEU A 101 -10.61 3.60 6.09
CA LEU A 101 -10.56 3.01 7.43
C LEU A 101 -9.70 1.74 7.45
N LEU A 102 -9.81 0.88 6.43
CA LEU A 102 -8.94 -0.28 6.30
C LEU A 102 -7.48 0.11 6.08
N MET A 103 -7.20 1.09 5.20
CA MET A 103 -5.83 1.60 5.01
C MET A 103 -5.26 2.19 6.30
N ALA A 104 -6.08 2.89 7.11
CA ALA A 104 -5.66 3.39 8.41
C ALA A 104 -5.23 2.25 9.36
N PHE A 105 -5.99 1.16 9.42
CA PHE A 105 -5.61 -0.03 10.20
C PHE A 105 -4.37 -0.73 9.65
N ILE A 106 -4.20 -0.80 8.34
CA ILE A 106 -3.03 -1.37 7.69
C ILE A 106 -1.76 -0.60 8.10
N TYR A 107 -1.77 0.72 8.00
CA TYR A 107 -0.65 1.54 8.47
C TYR A 107 -0.43 1.41 9.99
N PHE A 108 -1.50 1.27 10.76
CA PHE A 108 -1.41 1.06 12.20
C PHE A 108 -0.75 -0.28 12.56
N ILE A 109 -1.05 -1.36 11.80
CA ILE A 109 -0.37 -2.66 11.92
C ILE A 109 1.12 -2.51 11.56
N ASP A 110 1.43 -1.89 10.43
CA ASP A 110 2.78 -1.67 9.93
C ASP A 110 3.66 -0.90 10.94
N ASP A 111 3.07 0.09 11.60
CA ASP A 111 3.71 0.88 12.65
C ASP A 111 3.71 0.19 14.04
N ASN A 112 3.49 -1.12 14.11
CA ASN A 112 3.45 -1.90 15.34
C ASN A 112 2.40 -1.43 16.37
N GLY A 113 1.25 -0.96 15.89
CA GLY A 113 0.17 -0.43 16.73
C GLY A 113 -0.53 -1.48 17.59
N PHE A 114 -0.42 -2.78 17.28
CA PHE A 114 -0.96 -3.90 18.05
C PHE A 114 0.15 -4.73 18.72
N GLN A 115 -0.19 -5.38 19.84
CA GLN A 115 0.72 -6.30 20.50
C GLN A 115 1.02 -7.52 19.62
N GLN A 116 2.25 -8.01 19.67
CA GLN A 116 2.70 -9.15 18.88
C GLN A 116 1.82 -10.40 19.09
N GLN A 117 1.44 -10.70 20.34
CA GLN A 117 0.56 -11.83 20.64
C GLN A 117 -0.83 -11.67 19.98
N SER A 118 -1.36 -10.45 19.94
CA SER A 118 -2.67 -10.17 19.35
C SER A 118 -2.66 -10.44 17.83
N ILE A 119 -1.60 -10.04 17.15
CA ILE A 119 -1.40 -10.33 15.73
C ILE A 119 -1.21 -11.84 15.49
N ALA A 120 -0.39 -12.51 16.32
CA ALA A 120 -0.13 -13.95 16.19
C ALA A 120 -1.39 -14.82 16.35
N GLU A 121 -2.33 -14.42 17.20
CA GLU A 121 -3.58 -15.15 17.42
C GLU A 121 -4.72 -14.75 16.46
N TYR A 122 -4.55 -13.68 15.67
CA TYR A 122 -5.60 -13.11 14.83
C TYR A 122 -6.30 -14.16 13.94
N GLY A 123 -5.55 -14.88 13.11
CA GLY A 123 -6.10 -15.86 12.16
C GLY A 123 -6.81 -17.02 12.87
N SER A 124 -6.24 -17.54 13.97
CA SER A 124 -6.85 -18.66 14.71
C SER A 124 -8.13 -18.25 15.44
N ARG A 125 -8.21 -17.03 15.96
CA ARG A 125 -9.40 -16.49 16.59
C ARG A 125 -10.49 -16.22 15.55
N LEU A 126 -10.13 -15.62 14.41
CA LEU A 126 -11.04 -15.39 13.29
C LEU A 126 -11.65 -16.71 12.82
N ALA A 127 -10.84 -17.75 12.56
CA ALA A 127 -11.29 -19.04 12.07
C ALA A 127 -12.19 -19.80 13.08
N SER A 128 -12.01 -19.54 14.38
CA SER A 128 -12.82 -20.17 15.45
C SER A 128 -13.99 -19.31 15.92
N GLY A 129 -14.24 -18.16 15.32
CA GLY A 129 -15.30 -17.23 15.72
C GLY A 129 -15.11 -16.64 17.13
N ARG A 130 -13.88 -16.62 17.65
CA ARG A 130 -13.55 -16.01 18.95
C ARG A 130 -13.29 -14.52 18.80
N PRO A 131 -13.67 -13.68 19.79
CA PRO A 131 -13.26 -12.27 19.81
C PRO A 131 -11.74 -12.14 19.74
N GLN A 132 -11.25 -11.09 19.10
CA GLN A 132 -9.83 -10.78 19.04
C GLN A 132 -9.30 -10.36 20.42
N LEU A 133 -7.98 -10.39 20.62
CA LEU A 133 -7.37 -9.97 21.89
C LEU A 133 -7.43 -8.44 22.09
N GLU A 134 -7.42 -7.71 21.01
CA GLU A 134 -7.57 -6.25 21.03
C GLU A 134 -8.76 -5.84 20.16
N LYS A 135 -9.56 -4.90 20.67
CA LYS A 135 -10.77 -4.40 19.99
C LYS A 135 -10.47 -3.93 18.56
N GLY A 136 -9.35 -3.24 18.32
CA GLY A 136 -9.00 -2.76 16.99
C GLY A 136 -8.86 -3.88 15.95
N LEU A 137 -8.52 -5.11 16.35
CA LEU A 137 -8.52 -6.26 15.45
C LEU A 137 -9.93 -6.77 15.15
N ASP A 138 -10.88 -6.70 16.11
CA ASP A 138 -12.31 -6.93 15.83
C ASP A 138 -12.85 -5.83 14.90
N ASP A 139 -12.40 -4.59 15.06
CA ASP A 139 -12.79 -3.47 14.19
C ASP A 139 -12.31 -3.69 12.74
N ILE A 140 -11.11 -4.25 12.55
CA ILE A 140 -10.61 -4.66 11.22
C ILE A 140 -11.52 -5.72 10.61
N VAL A 141 -11.91 -6.73 11.39
CA VAL A 141 -12.83 -7.78 10.92
C VAL A 141 -14.16 -7.18 10.49
N ALA A 142 -14.73 -6.27 11.30
CA ALA A 142 -15.98 -5.60 11.01
C ALA A 142 -15.91 -4.70 9.76
N ALA A 143 -14.86 -3.87 9.66
CA ALA A 143 -14.64 -2.99 8.49
C ALA A 143 -14.44 -3.80 7.21
N THR A 144 -13.69 -4.92 7.30
CA THR A 144 -13.48 -5.82 6.17
C THR A 144 -14.78 -6.49 5.72
N ALA A 145 -15.61 -6.93 6.66
CA ALA A 145 -16.90 -7.54 6.35
C ALA A 145 -17.83 -6.53 5.67
N GLU A 146 -17.97 -5.32 6.25
CA GLU A 146 -18.80 -4.24 5.70
C GLU A 146 -18.37 -3.87 4.26
N LEU A 147 -17.06 -3.73 4.01
CA LEU A 147 -16.55 -3.44 2.67
C LEU A 147 -16.77 -4.62 1.72
N ALA A 148 -16.48 -5.83 2.14
CA ALA A 148 -16.60 -7.03 1.32
C ALA A 148 -18.05 -7.31 0.89
N ASP A 149 -19.02 -6.99 1.75
CA ASP A 149 -20.47 -7.17 1.46
C ASP A 149 -20.99 -6.18 0.39
N MET A 150 -20.21 -5.14 0.07
CA MET A 150 -20.51 -4.22 -1.04
C MET A 150 -20.10 -4.79 -2.41
N TYR A 151 -19.33 -5.86 -2.45
CA TYR A 151 -18.79 -6.48 -3.66
C TYR A 151 -19.48 -7.81 -3.98
N PRO A 152 -19.43 -8.30 -5.25
CA PRO A 152 -19.87 -9.65 -5.56
C PRO A 152 -19.18 -10.68 -4.67
N PRO A 153 -19.82 -11.80 -4.33
CA PRO A 153 -19.34 -12.73 -3.31
C PRO A 153 -17.88 -13.15 -3.46
N ILE A 154 -17.45 -13.52 -4.68
CA ILE A 154 -16.06 -13.94 -4.94
C ILE A 154 -15.07 -12.80 -4.67
N THR A 155 -15.37 -11.57 -5.11
CA THR A 155 -14.51 -10.39 -4.84
C THR A 155 -14.49 -10.08 -3.34
N GLY A 156 -15.65 -10.13 -2.68
CA GLY A 156 -15.76 -9.97 -1.22
C GLY A 156 -14.91 -10.98 -0.46
N ASP A 157 -14.92 -12.25 -0.89
CA ASP A 157 -14.09 -13.28 -0.27
C ASP A 157 -12.60 -13.03 -0.51
N PHE A 158 -12.19 -12.57 -1.68
CA PHE A 158 -10.80 -12.16 -1.92
C PHE A 158 -10.38 -10.97 -1.04
N LEU A 159 -11.26 -10.00 -0.78
CA LEU A 159 -10.98 -8.89 0.15
C LEU A 159 -10.73 -9.43 1.57
N ARG A 160 -11.59 -10.34 2.07
CA ARG A 160 -11.43 -10.97 3.39
C ARG A 160 -10.11 -11.75 3.48
N LEU A 161 -9.81 -12.59 2.47
CA LEU A 161 -8.58 -13.38 2.42
C LEU A 161 -7.33 -12.50 2.38
N THR A 162 -7.38 -11.39 1.64
CA THR A 162 -6.24 -10.46 1.52
C THR A 162 -5.91 -9.81 2.87
N ILE A 163 -6.92 -9.33 3.60
CA ILE A 163 -6.70 -8.73 4.93
C ILE A 163 -6.20 -9.77 5.92
N GLN A 164 -6.77 -10.99 5.91
CA GLN A 164 -6.27 -12.07 6.78
C GLN A 164 -4.84 -12.43 6.45
N SER A 165 -4.50 -12.56 5.17
CA SER A 165 -3.12 -12.82 4.72
C SER A 165 -2.16 -11.73 5.17
N TYR A 166 -2.53 -10.45 4.99
CA TYR A 166 -1.73 -9.32 5.40
C TYR A 166 -1.40 -9.33 6.89
N VAL A 167 -2.40 -9.48 7.76
CA VAL A 167 -2.20 -9.52 9.22
C VAL A 167 -1.29 -10.68 9.62
N THR A 168 -1.53 -11.88 9.04
CA THR A 168 -0.72 -13.06 9.33
C THR A 168 0.74 -12.90 8.87
N SER A 169 0.94 -12.34 7.68
CA SER A 169 2.27 -12.20 7.11
C SER A 169 3.08 -11.09 7.76
N ASN A 170 2.42 -10.05 8.29
CA ASN A 170 3.08 -9.05 9.13
C ASN A 170 3.69 -9.68 10.40
N GLN A 171 3.03 -10.68 10.99
CA GLN A 171 3.61 -11.44 12.09
C GLN A 171 4.85 -12.23 11.64
N LEU A 172 4.79 -12.90 10.49
CA LEU A 172 5.94 -13.63 9.94
C LEU A 172 7.13 -12.71 9.69
N GLU A 173 6.89 -11.52 9.12
CA GLU A 173 7.94 -10.52 8.89
C GLU A 173 8.61 -10.09 10.20
N ARG A 174 7.83 -9.80 11.24
CA ARG A 174 8.35 -9.49 12.58
C ARG A 174 9.18 -10.64 13.19
N GLU A 175 8.78 -11.87 12.97
CA GLU A 175 9.54 -13.06 13.42
C GLU A 175 10.87 -13.20 12.68
N LEU A 176 10.89 -12.92 11.38
CA LEU A 176 12.10 -12.94 10.56
C LEU A 176 13.06 -11.80 10.90
N GLU A 177 12.55 -10.61 11.19
CA GLU A 177 13.37 -9.47 11.60
C GLU A 177 14.00 -9.67 13.00
N GLY A 178 13.39 -10.49 13.84
CA GLY A 178 13.85 -10.79 15.17
C GLY A 178 13.73 -9.63 16.17
N SER A 179 14.02 -9.88 17.44
CA SER A 179 13.88 -8.93 18.55
C SER A 179 15.01 -7.91 18.67
N GLY A 180 15.80 -7.65 17.63
CA GLY A 180 16.89 -6.68 17.71
C GLY A 180 17.56 -6.35 16.38
N LYS A 181 18.13 -5.15 16.30
CA LYS A 181 18.84 -4.56 15.13
C LYS A 181 19.99 -5.40 14.54
N GLN A 182 20.22 -6.64 14.98
CA GLN A 182 21.34 -7.47 14.58
C GLN A 182 20.97 -8.80 13.90
N SER A 183 19.70 -9.20 13.86
CA SER A 183 19.35 -10.43 13.17
C SER A 183 18.97 -10.16 11.72
N LYS A 184 19.98 -9.90 10.89
CA LYS A 184 19.81 -10.03 9.43
C LYS A 184 19.75 -11.52 9.15
N TRP A 185 18.55 -12.09 9.03
CA TRP A 185 18.41 -13.40 8.45
C TRP A 185 18.89 -13.33 6.99
N GLU A 186 19.62 -14.36 6.58
CA GLU A 186 20.15 -14.41 5.22
C GLU A 186 19.12 -15.07 4.29
N VAL A 187 18.87 -14.43 3.16
CA VAL A 187 18.03 -15.05 2.11
C VAL A 187 18.84 -16.16 1.47
N ASN A 188 18.30 -17.38 1.47
CA ASN A 188 18.93 -18.50 0.79
C ASN A 188 18.98 -18.23 -0.73
N LYS A 189 20.18 -18.20 -1.30
CA LYS A 189 20.38 -17.95 -2.73
C LYS A 189 19.65 -18.93 -3.66
N ASP A 190 19.33 -20.13 -3.16
CA ASP A 190 18.59 -21.15 -3.90
C ASP A 190 17.06 -20.97 -3.79
N ALA A 191 16.60 -19.88 -3.12
CA ALA A 191 15.20 -19.48 -3.00
C ALA A 191 14.92 -18.14 -3.72
N PRO A 192 15.14 -18.02 -5.07
CA PRO A 192 15.13 -16.75 -5.78
C PRO A 192 13.78 -16.03 -5.78
N PHE A 193 12.69 -16.74 -5.56
CA PHE A 193 11.35 -16.17 -5.51
C PHE A 193 10.91 -15.75 -4.11
N PHE A 194 11.69 -16.07 -3.08
CA PHE A 194 11.31 -15.80 -1.70
C PHE A 194 11.07 -14.30 -1.41
N PRO A 195 11.98 -13.36 -1.81
CA PRO A 195 11.73 -11.93 -1.58
C PRO A 195 10.43 -11.43 -2.22
N THR A 196 10.10 -11.96 -3.40
CA THR A 196 8.86 -11.61 -4.11
C THR A 196 7.63 -12.12 -3.38
N ILE A 197 7.61 -13.39 -2.98
CA ILE A 197 6.48 -13.96 -2.24
C ILE A 197 6.28 -13.25 -0.92
N MET A 198 7.36 -12.97 -0.19
CA MET A 198 7.27 -12.20 1.07
C MET A 198 6.64 -10.84 0.83
N LYS A 199 7.10 -10.08 -0.17
CA LYS A 199 6.51 -8.78 -0.51
C LYS A 199 5.02 -8.88 -0.83
N THR A 200 4.62 -9.84 -1.67
CA THR A 200 3.20 -10.02 -2.04
C THR A 200 2.33 -10.40 -0.82
N LEU A 201 2.87 -11.16 0.13
CA LEU A 201 2.15 -11.54 1.34
C LEU A 201 2.03 -10.38 2.35
N THR A 202 3.08 -9.57 2.50
CA THR A 202 3.16 -8.46 3.47
C THR A 202 2.69 -7.12 2.90
N SER A 203 2.28 -7.08 1.62
CA SER A 203 1.77 -5.87 0.98
C SER A 203 0.24 -5.84 0.91
N CYS A 204 -0.29 -4.64 0.68
CA CYS A 204 -1.71 -4.43 0.41
C CYS A 204 -2.02 -4.37 -1.09
N ALA A 205 -1.09 -4.77 -1.96
CA ALA A 205 -1.24 -4.62 -3.41
C ALA A 205 -2.48 -5.33 -3.96
N THR A 206 -2.78 -6.54 -3.48
CA THR A 206 -4.00 -7.27 -3.87
C THR A 206 -5.26 -6.50 -3.44
N LEU A 207 -5.29 -5.96 -2.22
CA LEU A 207 -6.41 -5.13 -1.74
C LEU A 207 -6.56 -3.89 -2.62
N ALA A 208 -5.48 -3.15 -2.83
CA ALA A 208 -5.47 -1.93 -3.64
C ALA A 208 -6.00 -2.19 -5.06
N LEU A 209 -5.58 -3.30 -5.68
CA LEU A 209 -6.03 -3.66 -7.01
C LEU A 209 -7.51 -4.08 -7.05
N LEU A 210 -7.99 -4.86 -6.09
CA LEU A 210 -9.41 -5.23 -6.02
C LEU A 210 -10.31 -4.00 -5.84
N LEU A 211 -9.88 -3.04 -5.02
CA LEU A 211 -10.58 -1.77 -4.79
C LEU A 211 -10.49 -0.81 -5.98
N SER A 212 -9.60 -1.04 -6.94
CA SER A 212 -9.48 -0.22 -8.14
C SER A 212 -10.67 -0.38 -9.09
N PHE A 213 -11.48 -1.43 -8.94
CA PHE A 213 -12.60 -1.71 -9.84
C PHE A 213 -13.95 -1.43 -9.16
N PRO A 214 -14.98 -1.02 -9.94
CA PRO A 214 -16.32 -0.81 -9.42
C PRO A 214 -16.85 -2.02 -8.64
N CYS A 215 -17.48 -1.76 -7.51
CA CYS A 215 -17.95 -2.80 -6.59
C CYS A 215 -19.09 -3.68 -7.15
N ASN A 216 -19.72 -3.31 -8.27
CA ASN A 216 -20.74 -4.11 -8.95
C ASN A 216 -20.16 -5.04 -10.03
N LEU A 217 -18.85 -5.01 -10.28
CA LEU A 217 -18.23 -5.83 -11.31
C LEU A 217 -17.85 -7.22 -10.77
N PRO A 218 -18.14 -8.31 -11.51
CA PRO A 218 -17.67 -9.63 -11.17
C PRO A 218 -16.14 -9.75 -11.37
N ALA A 219 -15.46 -10.49 -10.49
CA ALA A 219 -14.02 -10.72 -10.57
C ALA A 219 -13.56 -11.23 -11.96
N THR A 220 -14.40 -12.00 -12.64
CA THR A 220 -14.11 -12.54 -13.97
C THR A 220 -13.81 -11.48 -15.02
N SER A 221 -14.24 -10.23 -14.80
CA SER A 221 -14.00 -9.11 -15.73
C SER A 221 -12.54 -8.63 -15.72
N TYR A 222 -11.79 -8.86 -14.63
CA TYR A 222 -10.42 -8.34 -14.46
C TYR A 222 -9.42 -9.31 -13.85
N ILE A 223 -9.85 -10.52 -13.46
CA ILE A 223 -9.00 -11.48 -12.72
C ILE A 223 -7.72 -11.85 -13.47
N GLN A 224 -7.73 -11.85 -14.82
CA GLN A 224 -6.55 -12.15 -15.62
C GLN A 224 -5.45 -11.07 -15.52
N ALA A 225 -5.83 -9.84 -15.15
CA ALA A 225 -4.89 -8.74 -14.91
C ALA A 225 -4.34 -8.74 -13.47
N LEU A 226 -4.90 -9.56 -12.56
CA LEU A 226 -4.65 -9.47 -11.12
C LEU A 226 -3.16 -9.67 -10.80
N VAL A 227 -2.51 -10.71 -11.35
CA VAL A 227 -1.12 -11.03 -11.01
C VAL A 227 -0.17 -9.91 -11.42
N ASP A 228 -0.24 -9.47 -12.67
CA ASP A 228 0.60 -8.36 -13.15
C ASP A 228 0.26 -7.04 -12.44
N GLY A 229 -1.02 -6.80 -12.12
CA GLY A 229 -1.45 -5.62 -11.38
C GLY A 229 -0.91 -5.57 -9.94
N VAL A 230 -0.92 -6.70 -9.23
CA VAL A 230 -0.29 -6.83 -7.91
C VAL A 230 1.20 -6.54 -8.01
N TRP A 231 1.88 -7.11 -8.99
CA TRP A 231 3.31 -6.83 -9.24
C TRP A 231 3.58 -5.35 -9.48
N VAL A 232 2.76 -4.67 -10.26
CA VAL A 232 2.91 -3.23 -10.51
C VAL A 232 2.81 -2.45 -9.20
N HIS A 233 1.81 -2.73 -8.35
CA HIS A 233 1.66 -2.06 -7.07
C HIS A 233 2.83 -2.36 -6.11
N ASP A 234 3.24 -3.63 -5.99
CA ASP A 234 4.35 -4.05 -5.13
C ASP A 234 5.67 -3.37 -5.53
N ILE A 235 5.98 -3.37 -6.84
CA ILE A 235 7.21 -2.76 -7.35
C ILE A 235 7.15 -1.23 -7.21
N THR A 236 6.01 -0.63 -7.50
CA THR A 236 5.82 0.81 -7.33
C THR A 236 6.03 1.22 -5.87
N SER A 237 5.44 0.45 -4.93
CA SER A 237 5.66 0.66 -3.49
C SER A 237 7.14 0.60 -3.12
N ASP A 238 7.87 -0.41 -3.60
CA ASP A 238 9.31 -0.56 -3.33
C ASP A 238 10.12 0.61 -3.89
N ILE A 239 9.87 1.02 -5.14
CA ILE A 239 10.58 2.15 -5.75
C ILE A 239 10.34 3.43 -4.95
N MET A 240 9.09 3.70 -4.56
CA MET A 240 8.72 4.92 -3.86
C MET A 240 9.17 4.94 -2.40
N SER A 241 9.36 3.80 -1.75
CA SER A 241 9.77 3.72 -0.34
C SER A 241 11.28 3.50 -0.14
N TYR A 242 11.99 3.00 -1.15
CA TYR A 242 13.37 2.53 -1.00
C TYR A 242 14.34 3.59 -0.44
N TYR A 243 14.19 4.86 -0.84
CA TYR A 243 15.06 5.93 -0.31
C TYR A 243 14.98 6.03 1.22
N LYS A 244 13.77 6.07 1.76
CA LYS A 244 13.50 6.07 3.21
C LYS A 244 14.07 4.80 3.86
N GLU A 245 13.82 3.65 3.27
CA GLU A 245 14.22 2.35 3.78
C GLU A 245 15.74 2.18 3.81
N ALA A 246 16.42 2.59 2.74
CA ALA A 246 17.88 2.56 2.66
C ALA A 246 18.55 3.45 3.73
N ILE A 247 17.99 4.64 4.00
CA ILE A 247 18.48 5.53 5.05
C ILE A 247 18.29 4.91 6.44
N ASN A 248 17.16 4.25 6.65
CA ASN A 248 16.85 3.59 7.93
C ASN A 248 17.61 2.27 8.11
N GLY A 249 18.26 1.75 7.05
CA GLY A 249 18.95 0.45 7.07
C GLY A 249 17.97 -0.72 7.16
N GLU A 250 16.76 -0.56 6.62
CA GLU A 250 15.73 -1.60 6.57
C GLU A 250 16.13 -2.70 5.56
N PHE A 251 15.90 -3.97 5.90
CA PHE A 251 16.23 -5.12 5.06
C PHE A 251 15.02 -5.56 4.22
N THR A 252 14.69 -4.73 3.24
CA THR A 252 13.52 -4.89 2.37
C THR A 252 13.78 -5.83 1.19
N ARG A 253 12.75 -6.07 0.35
CA ARG A 253 12.87 -6.90 -0.85
C ARG A 253 14.03 -6.45 -1.75
N ILE A 254 14.24 -5.16 -1.91
CA ILE A 254 15.35 -4.64 -2.74
C ILE A 254 16.71 -5.08 -2.19
N GLU A 255 16.91 -4.94 -0.87
CA GLU A 255 18.15 -5.37 -0.21
C GLU A 255 18.30 -6.90 -0.22
N GLN A 256 17.21 -7.64 -0.09
CA GLN A 256 17.19 -9.10 -0.19
C GLN A 256 17.64 -9.57 -1.59
N VAL A 257 17.08 -8.97 -2.64
CA VAL A 257 17.46 -9.28 -4.05
C VAL A 257 18.90 -8.87 -4.31
N ALA A 258 19.32 -7.70 -3.85
CA ALA A 258 20.70 -7.24 -3.99
C ALA A 258 21.71 -8.18 -3.31
N GLN A 259 21.39 -8.65 -2.09
CA GLN A 259 22.22 -9.65 -1.38
C GLN A 259 22.37 -10.94 -2.18
N MET A 260 21.27 -11.46 -2.73
CA MET A 260 21.28 -12.69 -3.52
C MET A 260 22.11 -12.56 -4.81
N GLN A 261 22.07 -11.37 -5.43
CA GLN A 261 22.81 -11.07 -6.68
C GLN A 261 24.25 -10.64 -6.44
N GLY A 262 24.66 -10.38 -5.18
CA GLY A 262 25.95 -9.79 -4.87
C GLY A 262 26.08 -8.35 -5.40
N SER A 263 24.97 -7.63 -5.52
CA SER A 263 24.87 -6.25 -6.01
C SER A 263 24.48 -5.29 -4.87
N ARG A 264 24.23 -4.01 -5.18
CA ARG A 264 23.68 -3.04 -4.24
C ARG A 264 22.17 -2.88 -4.51
N GLY A 265 21.40 -2.51 -3.49
CA GLY A 265 19.97 -2.26 -3.64
C GLY A 265 19.65 -1.23 -4.73
N SER A 266 20.45 -0.17 -4.82
CA SER A 266 20.31 0.84 -5.89
C SER A 266 20.50 0.28 -7.31
N ASP A 267 21.24 -0.81 -7.48
CA ASP A 267 21.47 -1.41 -8.80
C ASP A 267 20.25 -2.28 -9.22
N VAL A 268 19.44 -2.71 -8.25
CA VAL A 268 18.17 -3.45 -8.47
C VAL A 268 17.05 -2.53 -8.97
N LEU A 269 17.07 -1.24 -8.63
CA LEU A 269 16.01 -0.29 -8.97
C LEU A 269 15.70 -0.21 -10.47
N GLU A 270 16.73 -0.19 -11.31
CA GLU A 270 16.54 -0.08 -12.78
C GLU A 270 15.79 -1.31 -13.34
N ASP A 271 16.09 -2.49 -12.85
CA ASP A 271 15.43 -3.72 -13.28
C ASP A 271 13.99 -3.78 -12.75
N LEU A 272 13.73 -3.22 -11.56
CA LEU A 272 12.38 -3.07 -11.03
C LEU A 272 11.53 -2.13 -11.91
N VAL A 273 12.07 -0.98 -12.33
CA VAL A 273 11.35 -0.07 -13.24
C VAL A 273 11.02 -0.76 -14.57
N LYS A 274 11.97 -1.50 -15.15
CA LYS A 274 11.73 -2.29 -16.38
C LYS A 274 10.61 -3.32 -16.17
N THR A 275 10.67 -4.06 -15.07
CA THR A 275 9.70 -5.10 -14.73
C THR A 275 8.32 -4.49 -14.52
N MET A 276 8.22 -3.40 -13.75
CA MET A 276 6.99 -2.65 -13.53
C MET A 276 6.38 -2.17 -14.86
N THR A 277 7.22 -1.59 -15.73
CA THR A 277 6.79 -1.10 -17.05
C THR A 277 6.18 -2.21 -17.91
N GLN A 278 6.82 -3.39 -17.93
CA GLN A 278 6.32 -4.52 -18.70
C GLN A 278 5.02 -5.07 -18.12
N SER A 279 4.93 -5.21 -16.80
CA SER A 279 3.71 -5.68 -16.12
C SER A 279 2.56 -4.69 -16.32
N HIS A 280 2.81 -3.39 -16.17
CA HIS A 280 1.83 -2.34 -16.42
C HIS A 280 1.24 -2.41 -17.84
N ARG A 281 2.09 -2.56 -18.86
CA ARG A 281 1.63 -2.72 -20.24
C ARG A 281 0.75 -3.96 -20.42
N ARG A 282 1.09 -5.09 -19.79
CA ARG A 282 0.26 -6.30 -19.85
C ARG A 282 -1.09 -6.09 -19.16
N VAL A 283 -1.12 -5.45 -17.98
CA VAL A 283 -2.38 -5.10 -17.30
C VAL A 283 -3.28 -4.28 -18.21
N VAL A 284 -2.74 -3.19 -18.78
CA VAL A 284 -3.52 -2.31 -19.68
C VAL A 284 -4.04 -3.09 -20.90
N HIS A 285 -3.21 -3.95 -21.50
CA HIS A 285 -3.63 -4.75 -22.66
C HIS A 285 -4.73 -5.76 -22.30
N VAL A 286 -4.61 -6.46 -21.16
CA VAL A 286 -5.61 -7.44 -20.70
C VAL A 286 -6.92 -6.74 -20.37
N LEU A 287 -6.88 -5.62 -19.65
CA LEU A 287 -8.09 -4.87 -19.29
C LEU A 287 -8.78 -4.26 -20.51
N ALA A 288 -8.02 -3.72 -21.48
CA ALA A 288 -8.57 -3.19 -22.73
C ALA A 288 -9.23 -4.29 -23.58
N ALA A 289 -8.68 -5.51 -23.57
CA ALA A 289 -9.29 -6.65 -24.26
C ALA A 289 -10.58 -7.12 -23.58
N SER A 290 -10.64 -7.03 -22.23
CA SER A 290 -11.81 -7.41 -21.44
C SER A 290 -12.93 -6.36 -21.50
N ASP A 291 -12.57 -5.09 -21.63
CA ASP A 291 -13.49 -3.96 -21.71
C ASP A 291 -13.06 -2.97 -22.81
N PRO A 292 -13.57 -3.13 -24.03
CA PRO A 292 -13.27 -2.22 -25.15
C PRO A 292 -13.73 -0.78 -24.94
N SER A 293 -14.61 -0.50 -23.96
CA SER A 293 -15.00 0.89 -23.61
C SER A 293 -13.88 1.64 -22.88
N GLY A 294 -12.87 0.93 -22.34
CA GLY A 294 -11.73 1.49 -21.64
C GLY A 294 -11.99 1.86 -20.17
N ASN A 295 -13.18 1.58 -19.62
CA ASN A 295 -13.49 1.92 -18.23
C ASN A 295 -12.60 1.18 -17.25
N LEU A 296 -12.33 -0.12 -17.48
CA LEU A 296 -11.46 -0.91 -16.60
C LEU A 296 -10.03 -0.37 -16.59
N VAL A 297 -9.50 0.00 -17.74
CA VAL A 297 -8.18 0.64 -17.85
C VAL A 297 -8.16 1.96 -17.09
N SER A 298 -9.20 2.79 -17.26
CA SER A 298 -9.33 4.07 -16.57
C SER A 298 -9.38 3.91 -15.04
N CYS A 299 -10.14 2.93 -14.52
CA CYS A 299 -10.22 2.64 -13.10
C CYS A 299 -8.86 2.23 -12.54
N TYR A 300 -8.20 1.28 -13.19
CA TYR A 300 -6.88 0.81 -12.79
C TYR A 300 -5.82 1.94 -12.79
N THR A 301 -5.75 2.71 -13.87
CA THR A 301 -4.74 3.78 -14.00
C THR A 301 -4.94 4.89 -12.98
N ARG A 302 -6.19 5.32 -12.73
CA ARG A 302 -6.51 6.31 -11.70
C ARG A 302 -6.15 5.84 -10.29
N ALA A 303 -6.45 4.58 -9.96
CA ALA A 303 -6.11 4.03 -8.66
C ALA A 303 -4.59 3.95 -8.46
N LEU A 304 -3.85 3.52 -9.48
CA LEU A 304 -2.38 3.46 -9.45
C LEU A 304 -1.76 4.86 -9.38
N GLU A 305 -2.28 5.82 -10.14
CA GLU A 305 -1.87 7.23 -10.06
C GLU A 305 -2.10 7.76 -8.65
N GLY A 306 -3.29 7.56 -8.08
CA GLY A 306 -3.61 7.99 -6.73
C GLY A 306 -2.69 7.38 -5.67
N PHE A 307 -2.32 6.11 -5.83
CA PHE A 307 -1.36 5.43 -4.95
C PHE A 307 0.03 6.08 -5.02
N VAL A 308 0.52 6.41 -6.21
CA VAL A 308 1.81 7.09 -6.42
C VAL A 308 1.78 8.51 -5.87
N VAL A 309 0.71 9.26 -6.13
CA VAL A 309 0.53 10.63 -5.63
C VAL A 309 0.53 10.65 -4.10
N PHE A 310 -0.16 9.70 -3.46
CA PHE A 310 -0.11 9.56 -2.01
C PHE A 310 1.32 9.37 -1.49
N GLN A 311 2.08 8.44 -2.08
CA GLN A 311 3.46 8.20 -1.65
C GLN A 311 4.38 9.40 -1.93
N ALA A 312 4.15 10.12 -3.02
CA ALA A 312 4.91 11.33 -3.35
C ALA A 312 4.67 12.47 -2.35
N LEU A 313 3.42 12.64 -1.91
CA LEU A 313 3.02 13.72 -1.01
C LEU A 313 3.23 13.40 0.48
N TYR A 314 3.14 12.12 0.85
CA TYR A 314 3.15 11.77 2.25
C TYR A 314 4.57 11.78 2.84
N PRO A 315 4.85 12.57 3.90
CA PRO A 315 6.21 12.82 4.40
C PRO A 315 6.99 11.56 4.80
N ARG A 316 6.30 10.47 5.14
CA ARG A 316 6.90 9.17 5.49
C ARG A 316 7.87 8.66 4.42
N TYR A 317 7.58 8.91 3.13
CA TYR A 317 8.38 8.39 2.01
C TYR A 317 9.57 9.26 1.65
N ARG A 318 9.61 10.51 2.13
CA ARG A 318 10.70 11.46 1.92
C ARG A 318 10.97 11.82 0.44
N ILE A 319 10.02 11.58 -0.45
CA ILE A 319 10.15 11.81 -1.91
C ILE A 319 10.30 13.33 -2.21
N ALA A 320 9.72 14.20 -1.39
CA ALA A 320 9.86 15.64 -1.51
C ALA A 320 11.34 16.11 -1.45
N GLU A 321 12.24 15.34 -0.81
CA GLU A 321 13.67 15.66 -0.74
C GLU A 321 14.38 15.60 -2.11
N PHE A 322 13.76 14.96 -3.10
CA PHE A 322 14.30 14.89 -4.46
C PHE A 322 14.17 16.20 -5.23
N GLY A 323 13.34 17.14 -4.77
CA GLY A 323 13.13 18.45 -5.42
C GLY A 323 12.56 18.30 -6.85
N ILE A 324 11.69 17.31 -7.07
CA ILE A 324 11.05 17.06 -8.37
C ILE A 324 9.62 17.61 -8.44
N PHE A 325 9.07 18.05 -7.32
CA PHE A 325 7.73 18.62 -7.20
C PHE A 325 7.81 20.13 -7.03
N SER A 326 6.70 20.83 -7.29
CA SER A 326 6.62 22.30 -7.24
C SER A 326 6.30 22.88 -5.86
N PHE A 327 6.21 22.06 -4.81
CA PHE A 327 5.85 22.44 -3.44
C PHE A 327 6.98 22.19 -2.43
#